data_2b064beacf0df654ba866dbc21e4a250
#
_entry.id   2b064beacf0df654ba866dbc21e4a250
#
_cell.length_a   1.000
_cell.length_b   1.000
_cell.length_c   1.000
_cell.angle_alpha   90.00
_cell.angle_beta   90.00
_cell.angle_gamma   90.00
#
_symmetry.space_group_name_H-M   'P 1'
#
loop_
_entity.id
_entity.type
_entity.pdbx_description
1 polymer ?
#
loop_
_entity_poly.entity_id
_entity_poly.type
_entity_poly.pdbx_seq_one_letter_code
_entity_poly.pdbx_strand_id
1 'polypeptide(L)'
;MLDIKIVRTTEPKAKPQDESKLGFGKIFTDHMFLMDYTAGEGWHDARVVPYASLPLDPATVVFHYAQEIFEGMKAYRTADGSVQLFRPDCNAKRFQDSADRLCIPKIPVEDFVQAVETLVDVDRDWVPHSDGASLYIRPFVFANDVGLGVHASKHYLFCIICAPSGAYYALSLIHISEPTRLQLI
;
A
#
# COMPACT_ATOMS: atom_id res chain seq x y z
N MET A 1 -6.87 3.39 -17.87
CA MET A 1 -7.55 2.42 -16.96
C MET A 1 -6.85 1.09 -17.16
N LEU A 2 -6.35 0.49 -16.07
CA LEU A 2 -5.61 -0.76 -16.07
C LEU A 2 -6.53 -1.95 -16.38
N ASP A 3 -6.02 -2.92 -17.13
CA ASP A 3 -6.61 -4.27 -17.21
C ASP A 3 -6.03 -5.09 -16.04
N ILE A 4 -6.81 -5.25 -14.97
CA ILE A 4 -6.35 -5.89 -13.74
C ILE A 4 -6.85 -7.34 -13.69
N LYS A 5 -5.93 -8.28 -13.77
CA LYS A 5 -6.22 -9.71 -13.59
C LYS A 5 -6.43 -10.02 -12.12
N ILE A 6 -7.56 -10.62 -11.77
CA ILE A 6 -7.88 -11.00 -10.38
C ILE A 6 -7.82 -12.52 -10.22
N VAL A 7 -6.92 -12.98 -9.34
CA VAL A 7 -6.78 -14.38 -8.93
C VAL A 7 -7.06 -14.46 -7.43
N ARG A 8 -8.24 -14.98 -7.07
CA ARG A 8 -8.64 -15.11 -5.67
C ARG A 8 -7.96 -16.32 -5.02
N THR A 9 -7.65 -16.19 -3.72
CA THR A 9 -7.17 -17.33 -2.94
C THR A 9 -8.24 -18.40 -2.81
N THR A 10 -7.83 -19.66 -2.81
CA THR A 10 -8.67 -20.82 -2.48
C THR A 10 -8.64 -21.14 -0.99
N GLU A 11 -7.72 -20.54 -0.25
CA GLU A 11 -7.49 -20.76 1.18
C GLU A 11 -7.51 -19.43 1.94
N PRO A 12 -8.71 -18.83 2.17
CA PRO A 12 -8.79 -17.56 2.89
C PRO A 12 -8.34 -17.72 4.34
N LYS A 13 -7.62 -16.72 4.83
CA LYS A 13 -7.15 -16.68 6.23
C LYS A 13 -8.31 -16.47 7.20
N ALA A 14 -8.16 -16.98 8.41
CA ALA A 14 -9.09 -16.67 9.49
C ALA A 14 -8.97 -15.17 9.85
N LYS A 15 -10.11 -14.48 9.84
CA LYS A 15 -10.17 -13.06 10.22
C LYS A 15 -10.09 -12.91 11.74
N PRO A 16 -9.47 -11.83 12.24
CA PRO A 16 -9.43 -11.53 13.67
C PRO A 16 -10.85 -11.43 14.26
N GLN A 17 -11.13 -12.20 15.30
CA GLN A 17 -12.43 -12.14 15.98
C GLN A 17 -12.52 -10.96 16.96
N ASP A 18 -11.39 -10.54 17.52
CA ASP A 18 -11.28 -9.42 18.47
C ASP A 18 -10.51 -8.27 17.81
N GLU A 19 -11.25 -7.33 17.24
CA GLU A 19 -10.66 -6.17 16.55
C GLU A 19 -9.97 -5.18 17.50
N SER A 20 -10.22 -5.27 18.81
CA SER A 20 -9.53 -4.45 19.81
C SER A 20 -8.02 -4.79 19.94
N LYS A 21 -7.63 -5.98 19.46
CA LYS A 21 -6.25 -6.51 19.53
C LYS A 21 -5.50 -6.48 18.20
N LEU A 22 -6.03 -5.82 17.19
CA LEU A 22 -5.41 -5.80 15.83
C LEU A 22 -3.97 -5.31 15.83
N GLY A 23 -3.63 -4.33 16.65
CA GLY A 23 -2.33 -3.67 16.58
C GLY A 23 -2.12 -2.97 15.23
N PHE A 24 -0.86 -2.85 14.77
CA PHE A 24 -0.53 -2.25 13.49
C PHE A 24 0.43 -3.13 12.69
N GLY A 25 0.07 -3.45 11.43
CA GLY A 25 0.96 -4.11 10.47
C GLY A 25 1.41 -5.54 10.84
N LYS A 26 0.65 -6.28 11.64
CA LYS A 26 0.97 -7.67 12.05
C LYS A 26 0.15 -8.72 11.33
N ILE A 27 -1.04 -8.36 10.89
CA ILE A 27 -1.98 -9.22 10.18
C ILE A 27 -2.16 -8.65 8.79
N PHE A 28 -2.05 -9.48 7.76
CA PHE A 28 -2.23 -9.06 6.37
C PHE A 28 -3.43 -9.75 5.77
N THR A 29 -4.11 -9.04 4.84
CA THR A 29 -5.28 -9.54 4.12
C THR A 29 -4.95 -10.74 3.23
N ASP A 30 -5.95 -11.28 2.56
CA ASP A 30 -5.81 -12.47 1.74
C ASP A 30 -5.06 -12.23 0.43
N HIS A 31 -5.08 -11.01 -0.08
CA HIS A 31 -4.52 -10.68 -1.38
C HIS A 31 -3.52 -9.51 -1.32
N MET A 32 -2.75 -9.37 -2.39
CA MET A 32 -1.89 -8.24 -2.69
C MET A 32 -2.05 -7.84 -4.14
N PHE A 33 -1.78 -6.56 -4.45
CA PHE A 33 -1.70 -6.08 -5.83
C PHE A 33 -0.25 -6.03 -6.27
N LEU A 34 0.00 -6.42 -7.51
CA LEU A 34 1.31 -6.35 -8.17
C LEU A 34 1.17 -5.76 -9.56
N MET A 35 2.15 -4.95 -9.96
CA MET A 35 2.29 -4.44 -11.32
C MET A 35 3.77 -4.25 -11.65
N ASP A 36 4.20 -4.75 -12.78
CA ASP A 36 5.59 -4.70 -13.22
C ASP A 36 5.84 -3.47 -14.09
N TYR A 37 7.09 -3.00 -14.11
CA TYR A 37 7.58 -2.00 -15.03
C TYR A 37 8.81 -2.49 -15.75
N THR A 38 8.83 -2.32 -17.06
CA THR A 38 9.99 -2.56 -17.91
C THR A 38 10.31 -1.31 -18.74
N ALA A 39 11.55 -0.87 -18.72
CA ALA A 39 11.97 0.29 -19.51
C ALA A 39 11.73 0.05 -21.01
N GLY A 40 11.02 0.99 -21.65
CA GLY A 40 10.60 0.88 -23.04
C GLY A 40 9.22 0.27 -23.26
N GLU A 41 8.68 -0.46 -22.30
CA GLU A 41 7.31 -1.02 -22.32
C GLU A 41 6.37 -0.23 -21.41
N GLY A 42 6.86 0.26 -20.27
CA GLY A 42 6.07 0.96 -19.26
C GLY A 42 5.55 0.02 -18.18
N TRP A 43 4.47 0.43 -17.49
CA TRP A 43 3.76 -0.35 -16.49
C TRP A 43 2.86 -1.40 -17.16
N HIS A 44 2.95 -2.66 -16.72
CA HIS A 44 2.24 -3.80 -17.30
C HIS A 44 1.93 -4.89 -16.26
N ASP A 45 1.18 -5.92 -16.65
CA ASP A 45 0.82 -7.08 -15.83
C ASP A 45 0.17 -6.74 -14.48
N ALA A 46 -0.74 -5.75 -14.48
CA ALA A 46 -1.50 -5.39 -13.29
C ALA A 46 -2.36 -6.56 -12.80
N ARG A 47 -2.17 -6.97 -11.54
CA ARG A 47 -2.84 -8.15 -10.99
C ARG A 47 -3.08 -8.08 -9.50
N VAL A 48 -4.21 -8.61 -9.05
CA VAL A 48 -4.48 -8.97 -7.67
C VAL A 48 -4.27 -10.47 -7.52
N VAL A 49 -3.42 -10.87 -6.59
CA VAL A 49 -3.03 -12.28 -6.36
C VAL A 49 -3.08 -12.61 -4.88
N PRO A 50 -3.12 -13.89 -4.49
CA PRO A 50 -3.00 -14.28 -3.09
C PRO A 50 -1.74 -13.69 -2.44
N TYR A 51 -1.87 -13.21 -1.21
CA TYR A 51 -0.74 -12.68 -0.44
C TYR A 51 0.32 -13.76 -0.20
N ALA A 52 1.51 -13.54 -0.68
CA ALA A 52 2.64 -14.47 -0.58
C ALA A 52 3.98 -13.72 -0.46
N SER A 53 5.04 -14.45 -0.16
CA SER A 53 6.41 -13.93 -0.22
C SER A 53 6.78 -13.58 -1.65
N LEU A 54 7.51 -12.47 -1.84
CA LEU A 54 8.07 -12.11 -3.13
C LEU A 54 9.39 -12.87 -3.34
N PRO A 55 9.53 -13.66 -4.42
CA PRO A 55 10.78 -14.32 -4.74
C PRO A 55 11.77 -13.30 -5.35
N LEU A 56 12.70 -12.79 -4.55
CA LEU A 56 13.71 -11.84 -4.99
C LEU A 56 15.10 -12.49 -4.97
N ASP A 57 15.90 -12.20 -6.01
CA ASP A 57 17.31 -12.59 -6.06
C ASP A 57 18.10 -11.78 -5.01
N PRO A 58 19.07 -12.38 -4.28
CA PRO A 58 19.91 -11.65 -3.33
C PRO A 58 20.66 -10.46 -3.93
N ALA A 59 20.93 -10.45 -5.24
CA ALA A 59 21.55 -9.34 -5.95
C ALA A 59 20.53 -8.29 -6.46
N THR A 60 19.27 -8.34 -6.02
CA THR A 60 18.26 -7.34 -6.39
C THR A 60 18.68 -5.96 -5.89
N VAL A 61 18.65 -4.98 -6.78
CA VAL A 61 19.17 -3.60 -6.58
C VAL A 61 18.63 -2.95 -5.31
N VAL A 62 17.38 -3.16 -4.95
CA VAL A 62 16.77 -2.58 -3.74
C VAL A 62 17.53 -2.97 -2.46
N PHE A 63 18.08 -4.17 -2.36
CA PHE A 63 18.82 -4.62 -1.17
C PHE A 63 20.16 -3.90 -0.98
N HIS A 64 20.73 -3.35 -2.05
CA HIS A 64 22.07 -2.75 -2.06
C HIS A 64 22.03 -1.23 -2.10
N TYR A 65 20.99 -0.64 -2.73
CA TYR A 65 20.91 0.80 -2.97
C TYR A 65 19.63 1.43 -2.46
N ALA A 66 18.72 0.65 -1.86
CA ALA A 66 17.48 1.11 -1.23
C ALA A 66 16.64 2.04 -2.13
N GLN A 67 16.61 1.78 -3.46
CA GLN A 67 15.80 2.54 -4.39
C GLN A 67 14.35 2.06 -4.28
N GLU A 68 13.64 2.61 -3.30
CA GLU A 68 12.23 2.31 -3.03
C GLU A 68 11.50 3.53 -2.49
N ILE A 69 10.20 3.57 -2.68
CA ILE A 69 9.28 4.54 -2.06
C ILE A 69 8.02 3.84 -1.59
N PHE A 70 7.33 4.42 -0.62
CA PHE A 70 6.03 3.93 -0.17
C PHE A 70 5.06 5.06 0.16
N GLU A 71 3.80 4.69 0.25
CA GLU A 71 2.70 5.50 0.75
C GLU A 71 1.94 4.79 1.86
N GLY A 72 1.11 5.53 2.58
CA GLY A 72 0.20 5.00 3.58
C GLY A 72 -1.14 5.69 3.51
N MET A 73 -2.19 4.90 3.39
CA MET A 73 -3.57 5.38 3.44
C MET A 73 -4.46 4.36 4.15
N LYS A 74 -5.72 4.71 4.34
CA LYS A 74 -6.66 3.87 5.08
C LYS A 74 -7.98 3.77 4.34
N ALA A 75 -8.62 2.60 4.43
CA ALA A 75 -10.02 2.42 4.11
C ALA A 75 -10.82 2.25 5.40
N TYR A 76 -12.00 2.86 5.42
CA TYR A 76 -12.89 2.88 6.57
C TYR A 76 -14.24 2.29 6.20
N ARG A 77 -14.85 1.56 7.14
CA ARG A 77 -16.24 1.15 7.04
C ARG A 77 -17.13 2.23 7.64
N THR A 78 -18.10 2.67 6.88
CA THR A 78 -19.09 3.66 7.32
C THR A 78 -20.26 2.99 8.02
N ALA A 79 -21.10 3.79 8.70
CA ALA A 79 -22.25 3.27 9.45
C ALA A 79 -23.29 2.52 8.59
N ASP A 80 -23.37 2.82 7.30
CA ASP A 80 -24.22 2.14 6.33
C ASP A 80 -23.58 0.85 5.76
N GLY A 81 -22.35 0.51 6.21
CA GLY A 81 -21.59 -0.66 5.78
C GLY A 81 -20.79 -0.47 4.49
N SER A 82 -20.83 0.71 3.87
CA SER A 82 -19.98 1.00 2.72
C SER A 82 -18.51 1.12 3.13
N VAL A 83 -17.60 0.98 2.18
CA VAL A 83 -16.16 1.15 2.40
C VAL A 83 -15.70 2.38 1.65
N GLN A 84 -14.99 3.27 2.32
CA GLN A 84 -14.55 4.54 1.76
C GLN A 84 -13.05 4.77 1.94
N LEU A 85 -12.45 5.39 0.93
CA LEU A 85 -11.10 5.93 0.95
C LEU A 85 -11.16 7.46 1.11
N PHE A 86 -10.20 8.02 1.83
CA PHE A 86 -10.11 9.47 1.96
C PHE A 86 -9.04 10.04 1.04
N ARG A 87 -9.45 10.75 -0.03
CA ARG A 87 -8.59 11.47 -0.98
C ARG A 87 -7.43 10.63 -1.52
N PRO A 88 -7.65 9.44 -2.08
CA PRO A 88 -6.60 8.57 -2.59
C PRO A 88 -5.79 9.21 -3.73
N ASP A 89 -6.40 10.15 -4.48
CA ASP A 89 -5.74 10.95 -5.51
C ASP A 89 -4.60 11.81 -4.95
N CYS A 90 -4.74 12.34 -3.74
CA CYS A 90 -3.68 13.11 -3.08
C CYS A 90 -2.51 12.22 -2.65
N ASN A 91 -2.79 10.99 -2.20
CA ASN A 91 -1.74 10.00 -1.92
C ASN A 91 -1.01 9.60 -3.22
N ALA A 92 -1.74 9.39 -4.31
CA ALA A 92 -1.15 9.07 -5.61
C ALA A 92 -0.22 10.20 -6.11
N LYS A 93 -0.62 11.47 -5.97
CA LYS A 93 0.21 12.62 -6.32
C LYS A 93 1.49 12.70 -5.48
N ARG A 94 1.38 12.50 -4.15
CA ARG A 94 2.54 12.46 -3.26
C ARG A 94 3.47 11.28 -3.55
N PHE A 95 2.91 10.14 -3.97
CA PHE A 95 3.69 9.00 -4.45
C PHE A 95 4.47 9.33 -5.72
N GLN A 96 3.88 10.09 -6.66
CA GLN A 96 4.57 10.60 -7.85
C GLN A 96 5.69 11.59 -7.48
N ASP A 97 5.48 12.48 -6.50
CA ASP A 97 6.51 13.41 -6.02
C ASP A 97 7.70 12.64 -5.40
N SER A 98 7.41 11.57 -4.67
CA SER A 98 8.44 10.67 -4.12
C SER A 98 9.18 9.92 -5.22
N ALA A 99 8.47 9.46 -6.26
CA ALA A 99 9.06 8.79 -7.41
C ALA A 99 10.04 9.71 -8.17
N ASP A 100 9.68 10.98 -8.37
CA ASP A 100 10.56 11.96 -8.98
C ASP A 100 11.88 12.13 -8.23
N ARG A 101 11.82 12.14 -6.88
CA ARG A 101 13.02 12.30 -6.04
C ARG A 101 14.02 11.15 -6.18
N LEU A 102 13.53 9.94 -6.43
CA LEU A 102 14.35 8.73 -6.57
C LEU A 102 14.47 8.23 -8.02
N CYS A 103 14.04 9.04 -8.99
CA CYS A 103 14.07 8.68 -10.42
C CYS A 103 13.36 7.34 -10.71
N ILE A 104 12.28 7.08 -10.02
CA ILE A 104 11.40 5.92 -10.22
C ILE A 104 10.33 6.31 -11.25
N PRO A 105 9.95 5.44 -12.20
CA PRO A 105 8.87 5.71 -13.14
C PRO A 105 7.55 6.01 -12.45
N LYS A 106 6.89 7.11 -12.83
CA LYS A 106 5.61 7.50 -12.25
C LYS A 106 4.50 6.54 -12.66
N ILE A 107 3.64 6.21 -11.70
CA ILE A 107 2.36 5.56 -11.96
C ILE A 107 1.33 6.67 -12.17
N PRO A 108 0.50 6.64 -13.23
CA PRO A 108 -0.62 7.58 -13.39
C PRO A 108 -1.54 7.58 -12.16
N VAL A 109 -2.06 8.75 -11.79
CA VAL A 109 -2.91 8.91 -10.59
C VAL A 109 -4.13 8.00 -10.66
N GLU A 110 -4.79 7.95 -11.80
CA GLU A 110 -5.96 7.11 -12.05
C GLU A 110 -5.66 5.62 -11.94
N ASP A 111 -4.49 5.18 -12.38
CA ASP A 111 -4.07 3.77 -12.31
C ASP A 111 -3.70 3.37 -10.87
N PHE A 112 -3.05 4.26 -10.14
CA PHE A 112 -2.78 4.07 -8.72
C PHE A 112 -4.08 3.95 -7.91
N VAL A 113 -5.04 4.86 -8.13
CA VAL A 113 -6.34 4.85 -7.44
C VAL A 113 -7.12 3.59 -7.80
N GLN A 114 -7.18 3.21 -9.09
CA GLN A 114 -7.84 1.98 -9.54
C GLN A 114 -7.23 0.74 -8.89
N ALA A 115 -5.90 0.66 -8.78
CA ALA A 115 -5.21 -0.46 -8.14
C ALA A 115 -5.61 -0.60 -6.66
N VAL A 116 -5.63 0.53 -5.93
CA VAL A 116 -6.04 0.58 -4.53
C VAL A 116 -7.50 0.17 -4.37
N GLU A 117 -8.40 0.75 -5.13
CA GLU A 117 -9.84 0.45 -5.08
C GLU A 117 -10.13 -1.01 -5.38
N THR A 118 -9.48 -1.57 -6.41
CA THR A 118 -9.65 -2.98 -6.80
C THR A 118 -9.20 -3.93 -5.69
N LEU A 119 -8.03 -3.69 -5.07
CA LEU A 119 -7.56 -4.55 -3.99
C LEU A 119 -8.47 -4.44 -2.75
N VAL A 120 -8.88 -3.23 -2.38
CA VAL A 120 -9.79 -3.00 -1.25
C VAL A 120 -11.16 -3.65 -1.50
N ASP A 121 -11.66 -3.63 -2.73
CA ASP A 121 -12.92 -4.29 -3.08
C ASP A 121 -12.81 -5.82 -3.01
N VAL A 122 -11.71 -6.40 -3.46
CA VAL A 122 -11.45 -7.84 -3.37
C VAL A 122 -11.37 -8.30 -1.92
N ASP A 123 -10.74 -7.52 -1.04
CA ASP A 123 -10.52 -7.80 0.38
C ASP A 123 -11.45 -6.99 1.30
N ARG A 124 -12.60 -6.51 0.80
CA ARG A 124 -13.51 -5.62 1.55
C ARG A 124 -13.98 -6.16 2.91
N ASP A 125 -14.05 -7.47 3.03
CA ASP A 125 -14.42 -8.14 4.28
C ASP A 125 -13.32 -8.06 5.36
N TRP A 126 -12.12 -7.61 5.00
CA TRP A 126 -11.03 -7.34 5.93
C TRP A 126 -11.06 -5.93 6.51
N VAL A 127 -11.93 -5.05 6.00
CA VAL A 127 -12.11 -3.71 6.58
C VAL A 127 -12.81 -3.84 7.91
N PRO A 128 -12.18 -3.46 9.05
CA PRO A 128 -12.75 -3.62 10.38
C PRO A 128 -14.08 -2.91 10.58
N HIS A 129 -14.84 -3.38 11.55
CA HIS A 129 -16.13 -2.80 11.94
C HIS A 129 -16.06 -1.93 13.20
N SER A 130 -15.03 -2.11 14.03
CA SER A 130 -14.89 -1.39 15.30
C SER A 130 -14.52 0.06 15.10
N ASP A 131 -15.06 0.93 15.95
CA ASP A 131 -14.74 2.35 15.96
C ASP A 131 -13.24 2.59 16.16
N GLY A 132 -12.67 3.49 15.36
CA GLY A 132 -11.23 3.81 15.38
C GLY A 132 -10.34 2.78 14.66
N ALA A 133 -10.87 1.61 14.27
CA ALA A 133 -10.16 0.67 13.43
C ALA A 133 -10.30 1.02 11.93
N SER A 134 -9.38 0.52 11.12
CA SER A 134 -9.35 0.77 9.68
C SER A 134 -8.54 -0.31 8.97
N LEU A 135 -8.72 -0.43 7.67
CA LEU A 135 -7.81 -1.19 6.83
C LEU A 135 -6.65 -0.27 6.40
N TYR A 136 -5.45 -0.52 6.92
CA TYR A 136 -4.25 0.18 6.47
C TYR A 136 -3.79 -0.38 5.13
N ILE A 137 -3.50 0.52 4.18
CA ILE A 137 -3.09 0.20 2.82
C ILE A 137 -1.67 0.73 2.63
N ARG A 138 -0.74 -0.15 2.19
CA ARG A 138 0.65 0.17 1.93
C ARG A 138 1.00 -0.04 0.47
N PRO A 139 0.84 0.97 -0.40
CA PRO A 139 1.46 0.99 -1.71
C PRO A 139 2.97 1.24 -1.57
N PHE A 140 3.77 0.49 -2.32
CA PHE A 140 5.21 0.71 -2.42
C PHE A 140 5.74 0.24 -3.77
N VAL A 141 6.83 0.83 -4.22
CA VAL A 141 7.53 0.45 -5.44
C VAL A 141 9.02 0.40 -5.18
N PHE A 142 9.68 -0.58 -5.76
CA PHE A 142 11.13 -0.73 -5.63
C PHE A 142 11.78 -1.19 -6.94
N ALA A 143 13.08 -0.88 -7.05
CA ALA A 143 13.90 -1.34 -8.16
C ALA A 143 14.15 -2.84 -8.07
N ASN A 144 13.83 -3.57 -9.16
CA ASN A 144 13.82 -5.03 -9.21
C ASN A 144 14.86 -5.61 -10.16
N ASP A 145 15.81 -4.81 -10.64
CA ASP A 145 16.95 -5.33 -11.42
C ASP A 145 17.83 -6.23 -10.57
N VAL A 146 18.48 -7.20 -11.22
CA VAL A 146 19.46 -8.09 -10.61
C VAL A 146 20.86 -7.68 -11.04
N GLY A 147 21.70 -7.30 -10.09
CA GLY A 147 23.09 -6.90 -10.34
C GLY A 147 23.67 -6.02 -9.24
N LEU A 148 24.99 -6.04 -9.10
CA LEU A 148 25.72 -5.28 -8.07
C LEU A 148 26.31 -3.95 -8.58
N GLY A 149 26.27 -3.72 -9.89
CA GLY A 149 26.78 -2.49 -10.49
C GLY A 149 25.79 -1.32 -10.30
N VAL A 150 26.30 -0.11 -10.06
CA VAL A 150 25.47 1.10 -10.02
C VAL A 150 25.04 1.49 -11.43
N HIS A 151 23.75 1.46 -11.68
CA HIS A 151 23.15 1.86 -12.97
C HIS A 151 21.72 2.33 -12.74
N ALA A 152 21.14 3.02 -13.72
CA ALA A 152 19.72 3.34 -13.71
C ALA A 152 18.92 2.05 -13.87
N SER A 153 18.01 1.78 -12.94
CA SER A 153 17.17 0.58 -12.98
C SER A 153 16.22 0.60 -14.18
N LYS A 154 16.02 -0.56 -14.78
CA LYS A 154 15.14 -0.77 -15.93
C LYS A 154 13.87 -1.54 -15.57
N HIS A 155 13.86 -2.18 -14.41
CA HIS A 155 12.73 -2.96 -13.91
C HIS A 155 12.35 -2.50 -12.52
N TYR A 156 11.05 -2.34 -12.30
CA TYR A 156 10.48 -2.01 -10.99
C TYR A 156 9.26 -2.88 -10.71
N LEU A 157 9.00 -3.13 -9.45
CA LEU A 157 7.79 -3.82 -9.00
C LEU A 157 7.00 -2.88 -8.11
N PHE A 158 5.77 -2.58 -8.50
CA PHE A 158 4.78 -1.89 -7.69
C PHE A 158 3.91 -2.90 -6.96
N CYS A 159 3.80 -2.76 -5.64
CA CYS A 159 3.04 -3.64 -4.77
C CYS A 159 2.09 -2.83 -3.91
N ILE A 160 0.92 -3.40 -3.59
CA ILE A 160 0.05 -2.90 -2.53
C ILE A 160 -0.28 -4.07 -1.61
N ILE A 161 -0.09 -3.88 -0.31
CA ILE A 161 -0.51 -4.82 0.74
C ILE A 161 -1.43 -4.12 1.72
N CYS A 162 -2.35 -4.87 2.32
CA CYS A 162 -3.32 -4.35 3.27
C CYS A 162 -3.24 -5.08 4.61
N ALA A 163 -3.49 -4.32 5.70
CA ALA A 163 -3.48 -4.84 7.07
C ALA A 163 -4.64 -4.23 7.88
N PRO A 164 -5.56 -5.02 8.45
CA PRO A 164 -6.51 -4.50 9.41
C PRO A 164 -5.75 -3.98 10.63
N SER A 165 -6.07 -2.77 11.05
CA SER A 165 -5.32 -2.05 12.08
C SER A 165 -6.25 -1.34 13.04
N GLY A 166 -5.94 -1.42 14.32
CA GLY A 166 -6.53 -0.59 15.36
C GLY A 166 -5.99 0.84 15.32
N ALA A 167 -6.29 1.63 16.35
CA ALA A 167 -5.70 2.96 16.50
C ALA A 167 -4.18 2.86 16.56
N TYR A 168 -3.48 3.67 15.74
CA TYR A 168 -2.00 3.66 15.69
C TYR A 168 -1.38 4.06 17.03
N TYR A 169 -2.00 5.01 17.71
CA TYR A 169 -1.65 5.43 19.06
C TYR A 169 -2.82 5.13 20.01
N ALA A 170 -2.54 4.56 21.17
CA ALA A 170 -3.53 4.32 22.22
C ALA A 170 -4.17 5.63 22.72
N LEU A 171 -3.46 6.74 22.60
CA LEU A 171 -3.95 8.12 22.82
C LEU A 171 -3.39 9.03 21.73
N SER A 172 -4.26 9.72 21.01
CA SER A 172 -3.81 10.79 20.10
C SER A 172 -3.47 12.04 20.93
N LEU A 173 -2.18 12.32 21.04
CA LEU A 173 -1.68 13.51 21.77
C LEU A 173 -1.74 14.79 20.93
N ILE A 174 -2.14 14.73 19.66
CA ILE A 174 -2.19 15.89 18.76
C ILE A 174 -3.08 16.99 19.33
N HIS A 175 -4.27 16.65 19.82
CA HIS A 175 -5.19 17.61 20.42
C HIS A 175 -4.79 18.08 21.82
N ILE A 176 -3.84 17.44 22.47
CA ILE A 176 -3.35 17.78 23.82
C ILE A 176 -2.11 18.67 23.74
N SER A 177 -1.24 18.48 22.73
CA SER A 177 0.03 19.20 22.62
C SER A 177 -0.03 20.48 21.78
N GLU A 178 -0.93 20.59 20.82
CA GLU A 178 -1.03 21.74 19.91
C GLU A 178 -1.37 23.06 20.63
N PRO A 179 -2.30 23.13 21.60
CA PRO A 179 -2.57 24.36 22.32
C PRO A 179 -1.37 24.96 23.03
N THR A 180 -0.39 24.13 23.41
CA THR A 180 0.80 24.59 24.14
C THR A 180 1.83 25.24 23.19
N ARG A 181 1.85 24.88 21.93
CA ARG A 181 2.76 25.47 20.92
C ARG A 181 2.38 26.91 20.55
N LEU A 182 1.12 27.24 20.58
CA LEU A 182 0.63 28.57 20.25
C LEU A 182 0.85 29.60 21.36
N GLN A 183 1.26 29.17 22.56
CA GLN A 183 1.54 30.06 23.69
C GLN A 183 3.02 30.51 23.79
N LEU A 184 3.88 30.01 22.91
CA LEU A 184 5.33 30.29 22.91
C LEU A 184 5.78 31.23 21.78
N ILE A 185 4.84 31.84 21.05
CA ILE A 185 5.06 32.89 20.07
C ILE A 185 4.44 34.19 20.64
#